data_d807627adbe8b0bbd56ccfa127b5cb43
#
_entry.id   d807627adbe8b0bbd56ccfa127b5cb43
#
_cell.length_a   1.000
_cell.length_b   1.000
_cell.length_c   1.000
_cell.angle_alpha   90.00
_cell.angle_beta   90.00
_cell.angle_gamma   90.00
#
_symmetry.space_group_name_H-M   'P 1'
#
loop_
_entity.id
_entity.type
_entity.pdbx_description
1 polymer ?
#
loop_
_entity_poly.entity_id
_entity_poly.type
_entity_poly.pdbx_seq_one_letter_code
_entity_poly.pdbx_strand_id
1 'polypeptide(L)'
;MTYEQRSSRGLLARTSDGREFSFRDTVEGHFLASIATAETAADKRAELLTQFYDYRRTAVAEGRTGTVREYILPREGDVSTVDKLAGILSFHGLEVKRAKEVFRNGTRQYPAGSYVVPLDQPGARLARVLLDKQVSMDDAFLKEQDRRRAKKLGDEIYDVTSWSLPVMFNVEAVTTGTPSQGDFEAFSYTAIPAGKLLPAPSPIAYVVPWGTTAAGRFLAAALRKDLTVLGLDKESVQNGRTYPRGTLVLRTADNPADLAATVETLARETGAEVLATASGWVDGGINFGSRYARLIPKAKVAMLWDEPTSSLSAGATRFVLERQFGYPVTVIRTSSLATADLSRYHTLILPSGSAGGYSRVIGTAGADNLKRWVRAGGTLVGIGGALDYLRSESVGLLSLKQEFEAVDDPKKNGKESPADKSGNVEGNLLGTDADYLRAIEPAKDDTADVLGVLVRARLDPDHWLTVGCEKGVNVLYSGSTIYAPLKLSEGVNAAYLEAPGKLAQSGYVWDALTKQLAFKPVVVSQTAGRGNVIGFVTDPNYRGYMDGNNLLFLNAVFRGPAHSRRSGGD
;
A
#
# COMPACT_ATOMS: atom_id res chain seq x y z
N MET A 1 -13.67 -25.45 -0.58
CA MET A 1 -12.98 -25.86 -1.82
C MET A 1 -13.50 -24.99 -2.95
N THR A 2 -12.62 -24.44 -3.76
CA THR A 2 -12.97 -23.62 -4.92
C THR A 2 -12.64 -24.41 -6.17
N TYR A 3 -13.55 -24.49 -7.12
CA TYR A 3 -13.31 -25.10 -8.41
C TYR A 3 -13.22 -24.00 -9.47
N GLU A 4 -12.05 -23.89 -10.09
CA GLU A 4 -11.83 -23.02 -11.24
C GLU A 4 -11.81 -23.87 -12.51
N GLN A 5 -12.96 -23.95 -13.15
CA GLN A 5 -13.11 -24.70 -14.39
C GLN A 5 -12.66 -23.86 -15.59
N ARG A 6 -12.08 -24.51 -16.59
CA ARG A 6 -11.80 -23.86 -17.87
C ARG A 6 -13.07 -23.28 -18.48
N SER A 7 -12.99 -22.05 -18.94
CA SER A 7 -14.11 -21.33 -19.55
C SER A 7 -13.79 -20.93 -20.99
N SER A 8 -14.79 -21.01 -21.88
CA SER A 8 -14.69 -20.49 -23.26
C SER A 8 -14.63 -18.95 -23.31
N ARG A 9 -14.96 -18.25 -22.20
CA ARG A 9 -15.08 -16.78 -22.12
C ARG A 9 -15.93 -16.14 -23.24
N GLY A 10 -16.86 -16.93 -23.80
CA GLY A 10 -17.73 -16.57 -24.92
C GLY A 10 -18.45 -17.82 -25.40
N LEU A 11 -18.98 -17.79 -26.63
CA LEU A 11 -19.70 -18.93 -27.19
C LEU A 11 -18.78 -20.10 -27.56
N LEU A 12 -17.58 -19.80 -28.04
CA LEU A 12 -16.61 -20.77 -28.52
C LEU A 12 -15.19 -20.28 -28.28
N ALA A 13 -14.32 -21.17 -27.83
CA ALA A 13 -12.87 -20.96 -27.74
C ALA A 13 -12.14 -22.16 -28.39
N ARG A 14 -10.93 -21.93 -28.88
CA ARG A 14 -10.05 -22.99 -29.38
C ARG A 14 -8.90 -23.17 -28.39
N THR A 15 -8.65 -24.41 -28.00
CA THR A 15 -7.55 -24.77 -27.10
C THR A 15 -6.23 -24.79 -27.86
N SER A 16 -5.09 -24.79 -27.12
CA SER A 16 -3.75 -24.81 -27.71
C SER A 16 -3.47 -26.05 -28.56
N ASP A 17 -4.17 -27.17 -28.30
CA ASP A 17 -4.12 -28.41 -29.09
C ASP A 17 -5.13 -28.44 -30.25
N GLY A 18 -5.80 -27.30 -30.52
CA GLY A 18 -6.69 -27.12 -31.65
C GLY A 18 -8.12 -27.59 -31.45
N ARG A 19 -8.48 -28.16 -30.30
CA ARG A 19 -9.87 -28.58 -30.02
C ARG A 19 -10.76 -27.39 -29.76
N GLU A 20 -12.00 -27.48 -30.21
CA GLU A 20 -13.03 -26.51 -29.89
C GLU A 20 -13.63 -26.77 -28.51
N PHE A 21 -13.89 -25.71 -27.77
CA PHE A 21 -14.45 -25.72 -26.43
C PHE A 21 -15.56 -24.65 -26.34
N SER A 22 -16.79 -25.11 -26.17
CA SER A 22 -17.96 -24.25 -26.23
C SER A 22 -18.40 -23.76 -24.84
N PHE A 23 -19.26 -22.74 -24.84
CA PHE A 23 -19.95 -22.30 -23.63
C PHE A 23 -20.76 -23.44 -22.99
N ARG A 24 -21.37 -24.30 -23.82
CA ARG A 24 -22.11 -25.49 -23.34
C ARG A 24 -21.20 -26.43 -22.55
N ASP A 25 -19.99 -26.73 -23.07
CA ASP A 25 -19.03 -27.59 -22.35
C ASP A 25 -18.63 -26.99 -21.01
N THR A 26 -18.50 -25.65 -20.93
CA THR A 26 -18.25 -24.95 -19.68
C THR A 26 -19.39 -25.13 -18.69
N VAL A 27 -20.63 -24.93 -19.13
CA VAL A 27 -21.84 -25.09 -18.28
C VAL A 27 -21.97 -26.52 -17.79
N GLU A 28 -21.79 -27.51 -18.68
CA GLU A 28 -21.84 -28.92 -18.34
C GLU A 28 -20.75 -29.32 -17.30
N GLY A 29 -19.52 -28.86 -17.50
CA GLY A 29 -18.44 -29.09 -16.54
C GLY A 29 -18.73 -28.52 -15.15
N HIS A 30 -19.23 -27.27 -15.07
CA HIS A 30 -19.63 -26.66 -13.80
C HIS A 30 -20.82 -27.37 -13.15
N PHE A 31 -21.81 -27.80 -13.95
CA PHE A 31 -22.96 -28.55 -13.46
C PHE A 31 -22.52 -29.90 -12.85
N LEU A 32 -21.72 -30.68 -13.58
CA LEU A 32 -21.21 -31.97 -13.11
C LEU A 32 -20.38 -31.80 -11.84
N ALA A 33 -19.47 -30.82 -11.77
CA ALA A 33 -18.67 -30.54 -10.58
C ALA A 33 -19.55 -30.16 -9.38
N SER A 34 -20.62 -29.38 -9.60
CA SER A 34 -21.56 -28.97 -8.54
C SER A 34 -22.34 -30.18 -7.99
N ILE A 35 -22.87 -31.02 -8.88
CA ILE A 35 -23.62 -32.23 -8.47
C ILE A 35 -22.70 -33.21 -7.74
N ALA A 36 -21.52 -33.52 -8.31
CA ALA A 36 -20.55 -34.41 -7.67
C ALA A 36 -20.10 -33.92 -6.30
N THR A 37 -19.95 -32.60 -6.14
CA THR A 37 -19.64 -31.99 -4.83
C THR A 37 -20.79 -32.19 -3.84
N ALA A 38 -22.04 -31.96 -4.26
CA ALA A 38 -23.20 -32.14 -3.40
C ALA A 38 -23.42 -33.61 -2.98
N GLU A 39 -23.30 -34.54 -3.93
CA GLU A 39 -23.36 -35.98 -3.67
C GLU A 39 -22.26 -36.43 -2.70
N THR A 40 -21.00 -36.06 -2.97
CA THR A 40 -19.88 -36.37 -2.09
C THR A 40 -20.08 -35.81 -0.68
N ALA A 41 -20.58 -34.56 -0.58
CA ALA A 41 -20.84 -33.94 0.71
C ALA A 41 -21.97 -34.65 1.48
N ALA A 42 -23.02 -35.14 0.78
CA ALA A 42 -24.11 -35.93 1.37
C ALA A 42 -23.59 -37.28 1.85
N ASP A 43 -22.88 -38.03 1.01
CA ASP A 43 -22.36 -39.35 1.30
C ASP A 43 -21.33 -39.33 2.44
N LYS A 44 -20.45 -38.32 2.44
CA LYS A 44 -19.37 -38.14 3.42
C LYS A 44 -19.74 -37.22 4.58
N ARG A 45 -21.04 -36.90 4.78
CA ARG A 45 -21.49 -35.91 5.76
C ARG A 45 -20.93 -36.16 7.16
N ALA A 46 -21.03 -37.37 7.66
CA ALA A 46 -20.56 -37.71 9.01
C ALA A 46 -19.05 -37.53 9.16
N GLU A 47 -18.31 -37.99 8.16
CA GLU A 47 -16.84 -37.85 8.11
C GLU A 47 -16.41 -36.38 8.06
N LEU A 48 -17.01 -35.59 7.16
CA LEU A 48 -16.70 -34.16 7.01
C LEU A 48 -17.02 -33.36 8.27
N LEU A 49 -18.15 -33.63 8.92
CA LEU A 49 -18.54 -32.98 10.17
C LEU A 49 -17.59 -33.36 11.32
N THR A 50 -17.17 -34.63 11.40
CA THR A 50 -16.19 -35.09 12.39
C THR A 50 -14.84 -34.43 12.17
N GLN A 51 -14.35 -34.37 10.93
CA GLN A 51 -13.10 -33.71 10.57
C GLN A 51 -13.15 -32.21 10.90
N PHE A 52 -14.27 -31.55 10.60
CA PHE A 52 -14.46 -30.13 10.95
C PHE A 52 -14.45 -29.90 12.46
N TYR A 53 -15.13 -30.74 13.24
CA TYR A 53 -15.12 -30.67 14.69
C TYR A 53 -13.69 -30.90 15.24
N ASP A 54 -13.02 -31.95 14.78
CA ASP A 54 -11.66 -32.29 15.23
C ASP A 54 -10.65 -31.20 14.85
N TYR A 55 -10.79 -30.60 13.67
CA TYR A 55 -9.97 -29.47 13.25
C TYR A 55 -10.09 -28.28 14.24
N ARG A 56 -11.30 -27.99 14.71
CA ARG A 56 -11.55 -26.94 15.68
C ARG A 56 -11.10 -27.30 17.10
N ARG A 57 -11.38 -28.53 17.51
CA ARG A 57 -11.00 -29.05 18.83
C ARG A 57 -9.46 -29.11 18.99
N THR A 58 -8.78 -29.60 17.99
CA THR A 58 -7.31 -29.65 18.01
C THR A 58 -6.68 -28.26 17.96
N ALA A 59 -7.26 -27.29 17.25
CA ALA A 59 -6.80 -25.92 17.25
C ALA A 59 -6.81 -25.32 18.68
N VAL A 60 -7.87 -25.55 19.47
CA VAL A 60 -7.94 -25.13 20.87
C VAL A 60 -6.83 -25.79 21.71
N ALA A 61 -6.62 -27.10 21.54
CA ALA A 61 -5.60 -27.84 22.27
C ALA A 61 -4.18 -27.31 21.92
N GLU A 62 -3.89 -27.11 20.64
CA GLU A 62 -2.63 -26.53 20.16
C GLU A 62 -2.40 -25.14 20.73
N GLY A 63 -3.43 -24.29 20.79
CA GLY A 63 -3.36 -22.96 21.39
C GLY A 63 -3.05 -22.98 22.88
N ARG A 64 -3.50 -24.03 23.61
CA ARG A 64 -3.21 -24.21 25.05
C ARG A 64 -1.80 -24.68 25.36
N THR A 65 -1.17 -25.42 24.46
CA THR A 65 0.12 -26.09 24.72
C THR A 65 1.26 -25.57 23.85
N GLY A 66 0.94 -24.78 22.82
CA GLY A 66 1.90 -24.24 21.88
C GLY A 66 2.87 -23.20 22.48
N THR A 67 3.98 -22.98 21.80
CA THR A 67 4.98 -21.96 22.18
C THR A 67 4.44 -20.53 22.04
N VAL A 68 3.51 -20.30 21.15
CA VAL A 68 2.75 -19.04 21.03
C VAL A 68 1.34 -19.32 21.54
N ARG A 69 0.94 -18.58 22.58
CA ARG A 69 -0.34 -18.73 23.27
C ARG A 69 -1.34 -17.62 22.92
N GLU A 70 -0.84 -16.46 22.54
CA GLU A 70 -1.65 -15.31 22.15
C GLU A 70 -0.84 -14.32 21.30
N TYR A 71 -1.56 -13.45 20.60
CA TYR A 71 -1.04 -12.24 20.00
C TYR A 71 -1.51 -11.03 20.77
N ILE A 72 -0.62 -10.06 20.97
CA ILE A 72 -0.93 -8.76 21.54
C ILE A 72 -0.78 -7.72 20.43
N LEU A 73 -1.82 -6.91 20.22
CA LEU A 73 -1.80 -5.74 19.35
C LEU A 73 -1.72 -4.49 20.22
N PRO A 74 -0.52 -3.91 20.43
CA PRO A 74 -0.38 -2.69 21.22
C PRO A 74 -1.17 -1.55 20.58
N ARG A 75 -1.97 -0.84 21.35
CA ARG A 75 -2.71 0.32 20.84
C ARG A 75 -1.82 1.56 20.86
N GLU A 76 -0.83 1.55 19.98
CA GLU A 76 0.23 2.56 19.82
C GLU A 76 0.35 2.99 18.36
N GLY A 77 0.94 4.16 18.10
CA GLY A 77 1.11 4.70 16.74
C GLY A 77 -0.22 5.07 16.11
N ASP A 78 -0.56 4.52 14.94
CA ASP A 78 -1.88 4.69 14.35
C ASP A 78 -2.92 3.81 15.06
N VAL A 79 -3.41 4.32 16.18
CA VAL A 79 -4.39 3.61 17.03
C VAL A 79 -5.66 3.23 16.26
N SER A 80 -6.06 4.01 15.26
CA SER A 80 -7.26 3.73 14.47
C SER A 80 -7.07 2.56 13.50
N THR A 81 -5.85 2.34 13.04
CA THR A 81 -5.49 1.17 12.22
C THR A 81 -5.40 -0.09 13.09
N VAL A 82 -4.89 0.03 14.33
CA VAL A 82 -4.93 -1.09 15.31
C VAL A 82 -6.38 -1.48 15.62
N ASP A 83 -7.25 -0.51 15.91
CA ASP A 83 -8.67 -0.73 16.17
C ASP A 83 -9.36 -1.41 14.96
N LYS A 84 -9.04 -0.98 13.73
CA LYS A 84 -9.55 -1.59 12.49
C LYS A 84 -9.09 -3.05 12.35
N LEU A 85 -7.82 -3.34 12.61
CA LEU A 85 -7.30 -4.71 12.54
C LEU A 85 -8.00 -5.61 13.55
N ALA A 86 -8.12 -5.18 14.81
CA ALA A 86 -8.88 -5.90 15.83
C ALA A 86 -10.34 -6.13 15.40
N GLY A 87 -10.97 -5.13 14.79
CA GLY A 87 -12.32 -5.21 14.23
C GLY A 87 -12.44 -6.28 13.14
N ILE A 88 -11.49 -6.36 12.21
CA ILE A 88 -11.44 -7.38 11.16
C ILE A 88 -11.33 -8.78 11.78
N LEU A 89 -10.46 -8.97 12.75
CA LEU A 89 -10.30 -10.27 13.43
C LEU A 89 -11.62 -10.70 14.11
N SER A 90 -12.25 -9.79 14.85
CA SER A 90 -13.55 -10.05 15.49
C SER A 90 -14.67 -10.30 14.48
N PHE A 91 -14.70 -9.56 13.35
CA PHE A 91 -15.68 -9.78 12.27
C PHE A 91 -15.58 -11.19 11.68
N HIS A 92 -14.37 -11.74 11.60
CA HIS A 92 -14.14 -13.12 11.15
C HIS A 92 -14.37 -14.18 12.24
N GLY A 93 -14.97 -13.81 13.36
CA GLY A 93 -15.35 -14.71 14.44
C GLY A 93 -14.19 -15.15 15.33
N LEU A 94 -13.09 -14.41 15.33
CA LEU A 94 -12.00 -14.61 16.28
C LEU A 94 -12.36 -13.96 17.63
N GLU A 95 -12.04 -14.65 18.72
CA GLU A 95 -12.10 -14.07 20.04
C GLU A 95 -11.00 -13.04 20.20
N VAL A 96 -11.39 -11.80 20.47
CA VAL A 96 -10.50 -10.68 20.71
C VAL A 96 -10.89 -10.07 22.04
N LYS A 97 -9.91 -9.80 22.89
CA LYS A 97 -10.07 -9.13 24.17
C LYS A 97 -9.46 -7.74 24.10
N ARG A 98 -10.07 -6.75 24.73
CA ARG A 98 -9.56 -5.39 24.86
C ARG A 98 -9.18 -5.12 26.31
N ALA A 99 -7.99 -4.59 26.54
CA ALA A 99 -7.53 -4.20 27.86
C ALA A 99 -8.26 -2.93 28.33
N LYS A 100 -8.88 -2.97 29.53
CA LYS A 100 -9.50 -1.79 30.14
C LYS A 100 -8.46 -0.88 30.77
N GLU A 101 -7.38 -1.46 31.29
CA GLU A 101 -6.29 -0.76 31.95
C GLU A 101 -4.95 -1.16 31.34
N VAL A 102 -3.90 -0.48 31.77
CA VAL A 102 -2.52 -0.85 31.44
C VAL A 102 -2.20 -2.22 32.03
N PHE A 103 -1.62 -3.11 31.25
CA PHE A 103 -1.23 -4.44 31.70
C PHE A 103 0.22 -4.78 31.33
N ARG A 104 0.76 -5.83 31.92
CA ARG A 104 2.10 -6.35 31.62
C ARG A 104 2.04 -7.78 31.08
N ASN A 105 2.92 -8.05 30.11
CA ASN A 105 3.25 -9.41 29.71
C ASN A 105 4.77 -9.51 29.55
N GLY A 106 5.39 -10.39 30.32
CA GLY A 106 6.84 -10.42 30.46
C GLY A 106 7.40 -9.10 31.00
N THR A 107 8.41 -8.57 30.34
CA THR A 107 9.05 -7.29 30.69
C THR A 107 8.37 -6.07 30.09
N ARG A 108 7.46 -6.25 29.12
CA ARG A 108 6.81 -5.14 28.40
C ARG A 108 5.48 -4.76 29.03
N GLN A 109 5.23 -3.46 29.07
CA GLN A 109 3.98 -2.84 29.48
C GLN A 109 3.20 -2.43 28.22
N TYR A 110 1.89 -2.67 28.25
CA TYR A 110 0.96 -2.37 27.14
C TYR A 110 -0.08 -1.36 27.61
N PRO A 111 -0.41 -0.34 26.80
CA PRO A 111 -1.38 0.68 27.17
C PRO A 111 -2.81 0.12 27.25
N ALA A 112 -3.66 0.79 28.00
CA ALA A 112 -5.10 0.55 27.99
C ALA A 112 -5.65 0.64 26.56
N GLY A 113 -6.62 -0.21 26.24
CA GLY A 113 -7.18 -0.32 24.90
C GLY A 113 -6.40 -1.23 23.95
N SER A 114 -5.23 -1.75 24.32
CA SER A 114 -4.53 -2.79 23.55
C SER A 114 -5.37 -4.06 23.45
N TYR A 115 -5.18 -4.81 22.36
CA TYR A 115 -5.95 -6.03 22.11
C TYR A 115 -5.12 -7.28 22.32
N VAL A 116 -5.79 -8.33 22.82
CA VAL A 116 -5.23 -9.66 23.01
C VAL A 116 -6.09 -10.65 22.21
N VAL A 117 -5.44 -11.46 21.37
CA VAL A 117 -6.04 -12.53 20.59
C VAL A 117 -5.52 -13.86 21.12
N PRO A 118 -6.26 -14.54 22.02
CA PRO A 118 -5.85 -15.83 22.57
C PRO A 118 -5.89 -16.91 21.49
N LEU A 119 -5.01 -17.90 21.58
CA LEU A 119 -5.00 -19.01 20.61
C LEU A 119 -5.69 -20.28 21.14
N ASP A 120 -6.16 -20.30 22.38
CA ASP A 120 -6.99 -21.40 22.90
C ASP A 120 -8.46 -21.28 22.47
N GLN A 121 -8.67 -20.94 21.21
CA GLN A 121 -9.97 -20.74 20.57
C GLN A 121 -10.11 -21.56 19.28
N PRO A 122 -11.34 -21.88 18.85
CA PRO A 122 -11.58 -22.65 17.61
C PRO A 122 -11.03 -21.99 16.34
N GLY A 123 -10.88 -20.65 16.34
CA GLY A 123 -10.33 -19.85 15.25
C GLY A 123 -8.81 -19.72 15.23
N ALA A 124 -8.09 -20.38 16.14
CA ALA A 124 -6.64 -20.18 16.35
C ALA A 124 -5.80 -20.29 15.05
N ARG A 125 -6.10 -21.27 14.18
CA ARG A 125 -5.37 -21.44 12.91
C ARG A 125 -5.62 -20.29 11.94
N LEU A 126 -6.84 -19.75 11.89
CA LEU A 126 -7.13 -18.53 11.13
C LEU A 126 -6.39 -17.32 11.72
N ALA A 127 -6.35 -17.18 13.05
CA ALA A 127 -5.60 -16.12 13.70
C ALA A 127 -4.12 -16.16 13.30
N ARG A 128 -3.50 -17.35 13.29
CA ARG A 128 -2.11 -17.53 12.83
C ARG A 128 -1.93 -17.13 11.37
N VAL A 129 -2.77 -17.61 10.47
CA VAL A 129 -2.68 -17.27 9.02
C VAL A 129 -2.74 -15.75 8.80
N LEU A 130 -3.56 -15.04 9.58
CA LEU A 130 -3.72 -13.60 9.44
C LEU A 130 -2.64 -12.78 10.14
N LEU A 131 -2.07 -13.28 11.25
CA LEU A 131 -1.20 -12.50 12.13
C LEU A 131 0.28 -12.88 12.07
N ASP A 132 0.61 -14.12 11.67
CA ASP A 132 2.01 -14.55 11.57
C ASP A 132 2.76 -13.74 10.50
N LYS A 133 3.98 -13.34 10.83
CA LYS A 133 4.88 -12.67 9.89
C LYS A 133 5.61 -13.67 8.99
N GLN A 134 5.92 -14.83 9.52
CA GLN A 134 6.66 -15.86 8.81
C GLN A 134 5.70 -16.76 8.05
N VAL A 135 5.95 -16.90 6.78
CA VAL A 135 5.31 -17.91 5.92
C VAL A 135 6.37 -18.94 5.62
N SER A 136 6.20 -20.16 6.17
CA SER A 136 7.10 -21.27 5.84
C SER A 136 6.69 -21.87 4.49
N MET A 137 7.65 -22.02 3.61
CA MET A 137 7.53 -22.82 2.40
C MET A 137 8.35 -24.09 2.55
N ASP A 138 7.94 -25.14 1.86
CA ASP A 138 8.68 -26.40 1.86
C ASP A 138 10.08 -26.23 1.24
N ASP A 139 11.10 -26.76 1.91
CA ASP A 139 12.51 -26.63 1.48
C ASP A 139 12.78 -27.27 0.10
N ALA A 140 12.09 -28.36 -0.23
CA ALA A 140 12.23 -29.01 -1.53
C ALA A 140 11.62 -28.14 -2.63
N PHE A 141 10.48 -27.50 -2.35
CA PHE A 141 9.86 -26.53 -3.25
C PHE A 141 10.79 -25.33 -3.49
N LEU A 142 11.37 -24.75 -2.43
CA LEU A 142 12.30 -23.63 -2.57
C LEU A 142 13.54 -23.97 -3.40
N LYS A 143 14.14 -25.15 -3.17
CA LYS A 143 15.27 -25.65 -3.98
C LYS A 143 14.90 -25.81 -5.46
N GLU A 144 13.68 -26.25 -5.75
CA GLU A 144 13.19 -26.32 -7.13
C GLU A 144 13.05 -24.94 -7.75
N GLN A 145 12.54 -23.93 -7.00
CA GLN A 145 12.49 -22.56 -7.50
C GLN A 145 13.89 -22.00 -7.79
N ASP A 146 14.89 -22.27 -6.93
CA ASP A 146 16.27 -21.87 -7.16
C ASP A 146 16.85 -22.53 -8.43
N ARG A 147 16.60 -23.82 -8.62
CA ARG A 147 17.00 -24.54 -9.84
C ARG A 147 16.36 -23.96 -11.10
N ARG A 148 15.07 -23.61 -11.03
CA ARG A 148 14.33 -23.00 -12.14
C ARG A 148 14.92 -21.64 -12.50
N ARG A 149 15.17 -20.78 -11.52
CA ARG A 149 15.80 -19.46 -11.73
C ARG A 149 17.18 -19.58 -12.36
N ALA A 150 18.02 -20.50 -11.87
CA ALA A 150 19.34 -20.76 -12.46
C ALA A 150 19.27 -21.19 -13.94
N LYS A 151 18.15 -21.76 -14.39
CA LYS A 151 17.88 -22.14 -15.78
C LYS A 151 17.02 -21.14 -16.56
N LYS A 152 16.76 -19.96 -16.00
CA LYS A 152 15.87 -18.93 -16.57
C LYS A 152 14.46 -19.45 -16.87
N LEU A 153 13.97 -20.42 -16.10
CA LEU A 153 12.60 -20.91 -16.14
C LEU A 153 11.73 -20.07 -15.20
N GLY A 154 10.45 -19.87 -15.54
CA GLY A 154 9.51 -19.17 -14.67
C GLY A 154 9.31 -19.87 -13.33
N ASP A 155 9.08 -19.09 -12.27
CA ASP A 155 8.73 -19.61 -10.95
C ASP A 155 7.35 -20.31 -10.97
N GLU A 156 7.17 -21.26 -10.05
CA GLU A 156 5.89 -21.97 -9.83
C GLU A 156 5.10 -21.39 -8.64
N ILE A 157 5.53 -20.26 -8.12
CA ILE A 157 4.80 -19.54 -7.07
C ILE A 157 3.57 -18.91 -7.71
N TYR A 158 2.39 -19.23 -7.16
CA TYR A 158 1.10 -18.90 -7.79
C TYR A 158 0.63 -17.47 -7.54
N ASP A 159 0.84 -16.94 -6.33
CA ASP A 159 0.36 -15.59 -5.92
C ASP A 159 1.38 -14.97 -4.95
N VAL A 160 1.04 -13.81 -4.39
CA VAL A 160 1.88 -13.17 -3.36
C VAL A 160 2.24 -14.15 -2.25
N THR A 161 3.46 -14.04 -1.76
CA THR A 161 4.01 -15.00 -0.78
C THR A 161 3.75 -14.60 0.68
N SER A 162 3.05 -13.50 0.90
CA SER A 162 2.74 -12.99 2.25
C SER A 162 1.36 -12.38 2.37
N TRP A 163 0.69 -12.71 3.47
CA TRP A 163 -0.65 -12.27 3.82
C TRP A 163 -0.74 -11.72 5.25
N SER A 164 0.39 -11.37 5.86
CA SER A 164 0.45 -10.88 7.24
C SER A 164 -0.25 -9.53 7.38
N LEU A 165 -1.46 -9.51 7.94
CA LEU A 165 -2.20 -8.28 8.16
C LEU A 165 -1.46 -7.26 9.03
N PRO A 166 -0.78 -7.64 10.14
CA PRO A 166 -0.01 -6.67 10.91
C PRO A 166 1.05 -5.95 10.08
N VAL A 167 1.75 -6.67 9.19
CA VAL A 167 2.76 -6.08 8.31
C VAL A 167 2.12 -5.17 7.27
N MET A 168 1.01 -5.57 6.65
CA MET A 168 0.25 -4.77 5.67
C MET A 168 -0.36 -3.50 6.29
N PHE A 169 -0.79 -3.60 7.55
CA PHE A 169 -1.37 -2.49 8.30
C PHE A 169 -0.32 -1.61 8.99
N ASN A 170 0.96 -2.01 8.91
CA ASN A 170 2.05 -1.37 9.65
C ASN A 170 1.78 -1.30 11.17
N VAL A 171 1.13 -2.33 11.70
CA VAL A 171 0.77 -2.52 13.10
C VAL A 171 1.69 -3.57 13.73
N GLU A 172 2.12 -3.34 14.95
CA GLU A 172 2.86 -4.35 15.69
C GLU A 172 1.93 -5.47 16.18
N ALA A 173 2.35 -6.73 15.98
CA ALA A 173 1.74 -7.90 16.59
C ALA A 173 2.82 -8.64 17.37
N VAL A 174 2.67 -8.69 18.69
CA VAL A 174 3.62 -9.36 19.60
C VAL A 174 3.11 -10.75 19.92
N THR A 175 3.93 -11.76 19.70
CA THR A 175 3.63 -13.14 20.11
C THR A 175 4.13 -13.39 21.53
N THR A 176 3.38 -14.13 22.33
CA THR A 176 3.79 -14.52 23.68
C THR A 176 3.40 -15.96 23.99
N GLY A 177 4.27 -16.66 24.72
CA GLY A 177 4.03 -18.00 25.24
C GLY A 177 3.33 -18.04 26.61
N THR A 178 3.10 -16.87 27.22
CA THR A 178 2.43 -16.74 28.51
C THR A 178 1.17 -15.91 28.34
N PRO A 179 -0.01 -16.43 28.70
CA PRO A 179 -1.25 -15.66 28.63
C PRO A 179 -1.18 -14.40 29.48
N SER A 180 -1.64 -13.29 28.91
CA SER A 180 -1.69 -11.99 29.59
C SER A 180 -2.67 -12.01 30.77
N GLN A 181 -2.27 -11.37 31.87
CA GLN A 181 -3.09 -11.16 33.04
C GLN A 181 -3.49 -9.68 33.14
N GLY A 182 -4.75 -9.41 33.51
CA GLY A 182 -5.28 -8.04 33.63
C GLY A 182 -6.79 -8.00 33.53
N ASP A 183 -7.34 -6.78 33.56
CA ASP A 183 -8.79 -6.57 33.35
C ASP A 183 -9.06 -6.39 31.85
N PHE A 184 -9.68 -7.39 31.25
CA PHE A 184 -10.04 -7.45 29.83
C PHE A 184 -11.54 -7.56 29.64
N GLU A 185 -12.04 -6.94 28.62
CA GLU A 185 -13.41 -7.14 28.11
C GLU A 185 -13.41 -7.83 26.75
N ALA A 186 -14.47 -8.54 26.43
CA ALA A 186 -14.67 -9.08 25.08
C ALA A 186 -14.85 -7.93 24.10
N PHE A 187 -14.12 -7.98 22.97
CA PHE A 187 -14.21 -6.95 21.94
C PHE A 187 -15.04 -7.44 20.74
N SER A 188 -15.93 -6.58 20.28
CA SER A 188 -16.71 -6.79 19.05
C SER A 188 -16.37 -5.71 18.02
N TYR A 189 -16.32 -6.07 16.74
CA TYR A 189 -16.10 -5.13 15.64
C TYR A 189 -17.10 -3.97 15.57
N THR A 190 -18.27 -4.11 16.22
CA THR A 190 -19.28 -3.04 16.35
C THR A 190 -18.93 -2.01 17.42
N ALA A 191 -17.93 -2.30 18.28
CA ALA A 191 -17.50 -1.46 19.40
C ALA A 191 -16.21 -0.68 19.09
N ILE A 192 -15.97 -0.34 17.83
CA ILE A 192 -14.81 0.49 17.44
C ILE A 192 -14.93 1.85 18.13
N PRO A 193 -13.86 2.34 18.80
CA PRO A 193 -13.92 3.58 19.56
C PRO A 193 -14.26 4.79 18.69
N ALA A 194 -15.26 5.56 19.13
CA ALA A 194 -15.56 6.87 18.53
C ALA A 194 -14.43 7.87 18.84
N GLY A 195 -14.25 8.85 17.96
CA GLY A 195 -13.37 9.97 18.24
C GLY A 195 -13.96 10.95 19.25
N LYS A 196 -13.14 11.89 19.69
CA LYS A 196 -13.52 12.85 20.72
C LYS A 196 -12.99 14.24 20.43
N LEU A 197 -13.75 15.24 20.86
CA LEU A 197 -13.31 16.63 20.97
C LEU A 197 -12.94 16.90 22.43
N LEU A 198 -11.71 17.32 22.67
CA LEU A 198 -11.25 17.86 23.97
C LEU A 198 -11.54 19.36 23.96
N PRO A 199 -12.48 19.86 24.78
CA PRO A 199 -12.93 21.22 24.75
C PRO A 199 -11.92 22.21 25.35
N ALA A 200 -12.03 23.49 24.94
CA ALA A 200 -11.39 24.61 25.60
C ALA A 200 -12.39 25.79 25.66
N PRO A 201 -12.28 26.70 26.65
CA PRO A 201 -13.14 27.89 26.70
C PRO A 201 -12.82 28.84 25.55
N SER A 202 -13.86 29.33 24.84
CA SER A 202 -13.72 30.30 23.74
C SER A 202 -12.61 29.91 22.72
N PRO A 203 -12.74 28.78 22.04
CA PRO A 203 -11.67 28.27 21.21
C PRO A 203 -11.40 29.17 19.99
N ILE A 204 -10.13 29.46 19.73
CA ILE A 204 -9.70 30.21 18.53
C ILE A 204 -9.30 29.26 17.39
N ALA A 205 -9.02 27.98 17.71
CA ALA A 205 -8.72 26.95 16.73
C ALA A 205 -9.00 25.54 17.28
N TYR A 206 -9.14 24.60 16.34
CA TYR A 206 -9.22 23.15 16.57
C TYR A 206 -8.02 22.49 15.93
N VAL A 207 -7.34 21.63 16.69
CA VAL A 207 -6.09 20.97 16.31
C VAL A 207 -6.31 19.48 16.23
N VAL A 208 -5.94 18.86 15.11
CA VAL A 208 -6.03 17.41 14.90
C VAL A 208 -4.62 16.86 14.68
N PRO A 209 -4.03 16.16 15.66
CA PRO A 209 -2.71 15.56 15.51
C PRO A 209 -2.69 14.62 14.31
N TRP A 210 -1.68 14.77 13.45
CA TRP A 210 -1.51 13.90 12.29
C TRP A 210 -0.77 12.62 12.68
N GLY A 211 -0.90 11.56 11.87
CA GLY A 211 -0.23 10.28 12.09
C GLY A 211 -1.20 9.11 12.32
N THR A 212 -2.52 9.35 12.20
CA THR A 212 -3.55 8.31 12.25
C THR A 212 -4.44 8.33 11.03
N THR A 213 -4.93 7.18 10.60
CA THR A 213 -5.92 7.09 9.51
C THR A 213 -7.24 7.78 9.88
N ALA A 214 -7.55 7.89 11.18
CA ALA A 214 -8.68 8.68 11.68
C ALA A 214 -8.51 10.18 11.37
N ALA A 215 -7.30 10.75 11.55
CA ALA A 215 -7.01 12.12 11.15
C ALA A 215 -7.13 12.31 9.63
N GLY A 216 -6.75 11.28 8.83
CA GLY A 216 -6.96 11.26 7.39
C GLY A 216 -8.44 11.31 7.00
N ARG A 217 -9.30 10.51 7.66
CA ARG A 217 -10.75 10.57 7.49
C ARG A 217 -11.33 11.93 7.89
N PHE A 218 -10.82 12.49 8.99
CA PHE A 218 -11.23 13.83 9.44
C PHE A 218 -10.89 14.89 8.39
N LEU A 219 -9.67 14.89 7.84
CA LEU A 219 -9.28 15.81 6.78
C LEU A 219 -10.21 15.68 5.57
N ALA A 220 -10.42 14.46 5.08
CA ALA A 220 -11.31 14.21 3.94
C ALA A 220 -12.73 14.72 4.18
N ALA A 221 -13.28 14.49 5.37
CA ALA A 221 -14.62 14.95 5.74
C ALA A 221 -14.70 16.48 5.93
N ALA A 222 -13.68 17.10 6.53
CA ALA A 222 -13.59 18.54 6.70
C ALA A 222 -13.53 19.28 5.35
N LEU A 223 -12.69 18.81 4.43
CA LEU A 223 -12.59 19.36 3.07
C LEU A 223 -13.92 19.23 2.29
N ARG A 224 -14.65 18.12 2.48
CA ARG A 224 -15.98 17.97 1.86
C ARG A 224 -17.02 18.95 2.38
N LYS A 225 -16.88 19.38 3.63
CA LYS A 225 -17.75 20.41 4.26
C LYS A 225 -17.25 21.84 4.00
N ASP A 226 -16.33 22.03 3.07
CA ASP A 226 -15.75 23.33 2.72
C ASP A 226 -15.06 24.05 3.88
N LEU A 227 -14.56 23.30 4.88
CA LEU A 227 -13.81 23.88 5.97
C LEU A 227 -12.40 24.26 5.52
N THR A 228 -11.94 25.42 6.01
CA THR A 228 -10.56 25.89 5.83
C THR A 228 -9.64 25.13 6.78
N VAL A 229 -8.75 24.31 6.22
CA VAL A 229 -7.83 23.45 6.97
C VAL A 229 -6.40 23.84 6.64
N LEU A 230 -5.60 24.13 7.66
CA LEU A 230 -4.15 24.31 7.55
C LEU A 230 -3.44 23.01 7.94
N GLY A 231 -2.36 22.68 7.26
CA GLY A 231 -1.46 21.61 7.63
C GLY A 231 -0.10 22.17 8.09
N LEU A 232 0.39 21.73 9.24
CA LEU A 232 1.68 22.18 9.77
C LEU A 232 2.82 21.34 9.16
N ASP A 233 3.72 21.95 8.40
CA ASP A 233 4.87 21.24 7.81
C ASP A 233 5.98 20.96 8.83
N LYS A 234 5.93 21.59 10.00
CA LYS A 234 6.86 21.43 11.11
C LYS A 234 6.11 21.17 12.41
N GLU A 235 6.82 20.64 13.38
CA GLU A 235 6.32 20.39 14.72
C GLU A 235 5.94 21.70 15.42
N SER A 236 4.95 21.62 16.29
CA SER A 236 4.49 22.70 17.16
C SER A 236 4.31 22.16 18.60
N VAL A 237 4.69 22.91 19.59
CA VAL A 237 4.49 22.57 21.01
C VAL A 237 3.58 23.60 21.64
N GLN A 238 2.48 23.16 22.26
CA GLN A 238 1.53 24.04 22.94
C GLN A 238 1.00 23.39 24.21
N ASN A 239 1.04 24.12 25.32
CA ASN A 239 0.61 23.64 26.64
C ASN A 239 1.31 22.32 27.05
N GLY A 240 2.62 22.23 26.78
CA GLY A 240 3.44 21.04 27.07
C GLY A 240 3.13 19.81 26.19
N ARG A 241 2.22 19.93 25.21
CA ARG A 241 1.91 18.87 24.25
C ARG A 241 2.61 19.14 22.90
N THR A 242 3.30 18.14 22.41
CA THR A 242 3.89 18.16 21.08
C THR A 242 2.86 17.74 20.01
N TYR A 243 2.71 18.55 18.99
CA TYR A 243 1.93 18.28 17.79
C TYR A 243 2.88 17.94 16.64
N PRO A 244 2.81 16.73 16.11
CA PRO A 244 3.74 16.29 15.07
C PRO A 244 3.56 17.06 13.77
N ARG A 245 4.54 16.96 12.90
CA ARG A 245 4.45 17.41 11.51
C ARG A 245 3.20 16.85 10.86
N GLY A 246 2.54 17.64 10.04
CA GLY A 246 1.29 17.25 9.38
C GLY A 246 0.04 17.57 10.19
N THR A 247 0.14 17.96 11.46
CA THR A 247 -1.01 18.33 12.30
C THR A 247 -1.91 19.32 11.58
N LEU A 248 -3.23 19.08 11.63
CA LEU A 248 -4.24 19.94 11.02
C LEU A 248 -4.69 21.00 12.01
N VAL A 249 -4.94 22.20 11.50
CA VAL A 249 -5.45 23.33 12.27
C VAL A 249 -6.64 23.94 11.53
N LEU A 250 -7.77 24.09 12.23
CA LEU A 250 -8.97 24.77 11.76
C LEU A 250 -9.16 26.01 12.65
N ARG A 251 -8.81 27.20 12.12
CA ARG A 251 -8.98 28.45 12.88
C ARG A 251 -10.44 28.88 12.85
N THR A 252 -10.95 29.32 13.99
CA THR A 252 -12.35 29.76 14.11
C THR A 252 -12.63 30.96 13.21
N ALA A 253 -11.67 31.88 13.08
CA ALA A 253 -11.80 33.06 12.25
C ALA A 253 -11.91 32.80 10.73
N ASP A 254 -11.43 31.62 10.26
CA ASP A 254 -11.41 31.27 8.84
C ASP A 254 -12.57 30.34 8.46
N ASN A 255 -13.41 29.97 9.41
CA ASN A 255 -14.43 28.95 9.24
C ASN A 255 -15.82 29.45 9.68
N PRO A 256 -16.92 28.78 9.27
CA PRO A 256 -18.28 29.14 9.67
C PRO A 256 -18.50 29.16 11.19
N ALA A 257 -19.50 29.93 11.65
CA ALA A 257 -19.80 30.10 13.07
C ALA A 257 -20.20 28.82 13.80
N ASP A 258 -20.70 27.81 13.08
CA ASP A 258 -21.06 26.47 13.59
C ASP A 258 -19.89 25.47 13.59
N LEU A 259 -18.66 25.95 13.40
CA LEU A 259 -17.46 25.11 13.34
C LEU A 259 -17.35 24.17 14.54
N ALA A 260 -17.66 24.62 15.76
CA ALA A 260 -17.57 23.80 16.97
C ALA A 260 -18.42 22.53 16.87
N ALA A 261 -19.69 22.66 16.54
CA ALA A 261 -20.62 21.53 16.38
C ALA A 261 -20.22 20.61 15.22
N THR A 262 -19.76 21.22 14.12
CA THR A 262 -19.27 20.47 12.96
C THR A 262 -18.04 19.64 13.32
N VAL A 263 -17.05 20.22 13.99
CA VAL A 263 -15.82 19.53 14.41
C VAL A 263 -16.11 18.39 15.40
N GLU A 264 -17.01 18.60 16.36
CA GLU A 264 -17.43 17.56 17.31
C GLU A 264 -18.07 16.36 16.58
N THR A 265 -18.96 16.64 15.63
CA THR A 265 -19.58 15.60 14.80
C THR A 265 -18.53 14.85 13.99
N LEU A 266 -17.64 15.57 13.31
CA LEU A 266 -16.56 14.97 12.52
C LEU A 266 -15.62 14.15 13.37
N ALA A 267 -15.22 14.62 14.56
CA ALA A 267 -14.39 13.87 15.49
C ALA A 267 -15.02 12.50 15.79
N ARG A 268 -16.29 12.51 16.22
CA ARG A 268 -17.03 11.30 16.57
C ARG A 268 -17.15 10.32 15.39
N GLU A 269 -17.53 10.81 14.22
CA GLU A 269 -17.79 9.98 13.03
C GLU A 269 -16.51 9.39 12.43
N THR A 270 -15.40 10.12 12.50
CA THR A 270 -14.12 9.70 11.88
C THR A 270 -13.20 8.93 12.82
N GLY A 271 -13.49 8.96 14.13
CA GLY A 271 -12.63 8.36 15.16
C GLY A 271 -11.44 9.25 15.53
N ALA A 272 -11.38 10.49 15.04
CA ALA A 272 -10.26 11.39 15.29
C ALA A 272 -10.28 12.00 16.70
N GLU A 273 -9.10 12.21 17.29
CA GLU A 273 -8.92 13.07 18.45
C GLU A 273 -8.76 14.51 17.95
N VAL A 274 -9.57 15.40 18.45
CA VAL A 274 -9.51 16.84 18.17
C VAL A 274 -9.34 17.60 19.47
N LEU A 275 -8.49 18.62 19.47
CA LEU A 275 -8.25 19.47 20.63
C LEU A 275 -8.65 20.89 20.30
N ALA A 276 -9.54 21.47 21.08
CA ALA A 276 -9.81 22.90 21.03
C ALA A 276 -8.68 23.66 21.75
N THR A 277 -8.32 24.85 21.26
CA THR A 277 -7.35 25.74 21.92
C THR A 277 -7.88 27.16 21.98
N ALA A 278 -7.73 27.80 23.15
CA ALA A 278 -8.10 29.20 23.39
C ALA A 278 -6.94 30.17 23.12
N SER A 279 -5.76 29.67 22.75
CA SER A 279 -4.57 30.49 22.56
C SER A 279 -3.83 30.13 21.29
N GLY A 280 -3.31 31.12 20.58
CA GLY A 280 -2.37 30.95 19.47
C GLY A 280 -0.90 30.91 19.92
N TRP A 281 -0.64 31.05 21.24
CA TRP A 281 0.70 30.95 21.79
C TRP A 281 1.22 29.51 21.69
N VAL A 282 2.48 29.38 21.30
CA VAL A 282 3.18 28.08 21.23
C VAL A 282 4.43 28.16 22.12
N ASP A 283 4.72 27.06 22.83
CA ASP A 283 5.88 26.94 23.71
C ASP A 283 7.15 26.66 22.89
N GLY A 284 6.98 26.13 21.65
CA GLY A 284 8.07 25.80 20.76
C GLY A 284 7.59 25.42 19.34
N GLY A 285 8.52 25.37 18.42
CA GLY A 285 8.22 25.06 17.01
C GLY A 285 7.53 26.21 16.27
N ILE A 286 6.53 25.91 15.44
CA ILE A 286 5.83 26.89 14.62
C ILE A 286 4.43 27.22 15.16
N ASN A 287 4.02 28.48 15.03
CA ASN A 287 2.64 28.90 15.32
C ASN A 287 1.72 28.73 14.09
N PHE A 288 0.41 28.92 14.30
CA PHE A 288 -0.63 28.75 13.27
C PHE A 288 -0.62 29.82 12.16
N GLY A 289 0.13 30.91 12.35
CA GLY A 289 0.34 31.97 11.34
C GLY A 289 1.68 31.84 10.58
N SER A 290 2.45 30.80 10.86
CA SER A 290 3.75 30.55 10.21
C SER A 290 3.56 30.26 8.72
N ARG A 291 4.56 30.63 7.90
CA ARG A 291 4.65 30.22 6.49
C ARG A 291 4.70 28.70 6.28
N TYR A 292 4.94 27.94 7.33
CA TYR A 292 4.92 26.49 7.34
C TYR A 292 3.54 25.90 7.76
N ALA A 293 2.56 26.76 8.09
CA ALA A 293 1.15 26.41 8.21
C ALA A 293 0.49 26.63 6.83
N ARG A 294 0.37 25.58 6.05
CA ARG A 294 -0.10 25.66 4.65
C ARG A 294 -1.57 25.35 4.54
N LEU A 295 -2.28 26.14 3.75
CA LEU A 295 -3.66 25.83 3.39
C LEU A 295 -3.69 24.52 2.57
N ILE A 296 -4.49 23.56 3.03
CA ILE A 296 -4.80 22.36 2.28
C ILE A 296 -6.07 22.65 1.46
N PRO A 297 -5.98 22.76 0.13
CA PRO A 297 -7.14 23.08 -0.68
C PRO A 297 -8.14 21.91 -0.70
N LYS A 298 -9.42 22.19 -0.89
CA LYS A 298 -10.42 21.16 -1.23
C LYS A 298 -10.06 20.58 -2.58
N ALA A 299 -9.28 19.51 -2.56
CA ALA A 299 -8.74 18.92 -3.77
C ALA A 299 -9.86 18.31 -4.62
N LYS A 300 -10.04 18.79 -5.86
CA LYS A 300 -10.80 18.05 -6.86
C LYS A 300 -9.89 16.97 -7.43
N VAL A 301 -10.18 15.71 -7.08
CA VAL A 301 -9.36 14.55 -7.45
C VAL A 301 -9.96 13.90 -8.68
N ALA A 302 -9.13 13.69 -9.71
CA ALA A 302 -9.46 12.89 -10.87
C ALA A 302 -8.57 11.64 -10.92
N MET A 303 -9.04 10.60 -11.61
CA MET A 303 -8.29 9.37 -11.83
C MET A 303 -8.56 8.84 -13.24
N LEU A 304 -7.53 8.38 -13.92
CA LEU A 304 -7.71 7.70 -15.21
C LEU A 304 -8.41 6.35 -14.99
N TRP A 305 -9.28 6.02 -15.92
CA TRP A 305 -10.14 4.84 -15.89
C TRP A 305 -10.21 4.18 -17.26
N ASP A 306 -10.57 2.91 -17.33
CA ASP A 306 -10.56 2.07 -18.51
C ASP A 306 -9.13 1.67 -18.94
N GLU A 307 -9.05 0.92 -20.04
CA GLU A 307 -7.76 0.55 -20.61
C GLU A 307 -6.87 1.78 -20.88
N PRO A 308 -5.59 1.68 -20.57
CA PRO A 308 -4.82 0.49 -20.17
C PRO A 308 -4.63 0.34 -18.66
N THR A 309 -5.45 1.00 -17.83
CA THR A 309 -5.32 0.91 -16.38
C THR A 309 -5.65 -0.51 -15.90
N SER A 310 -4.85 -1.03 -14.97
CA SER A 310 -5.20 -2.25 -14.25
C SER A 310 -6.49 -2.04 -13.47
N SER A 311 -7.48 -2.89 -13.68
CA SER A 311 -8.76 -2.84 -12.95
C SER A 311 -8.56 -3.03 -11.45
N LEU A 312 -7.55 -3.84 -11.04
CA LEU A 312 -7.21 -4.04 -9.63
C LEU A 312 -6.65 -2.76 -9.01
N SER A 313 -5.68 -2.11 -9.65
CA SER A 313 -5.08 -0.87 -9.14
C SER A 313 -6.09 0.28 -9.13
N ALA A 314 -6.83 0.48 -10.21
CA ALA A 314 -7.84 1.52 -10.32
C ALA A 314 -8.99 1.29 -9.32
N GLY A 315 -9.48 0.06 -9.20
CA GLY A 315 -10.55 -0.32 -8.28
C GLY A 315 -10.14 -0.16 -6.81
N ALA A 316 -8.94 -0.62 -6.44
CA ALA A 316 -8.43 -0.49 -5.08
C ALA A 316 -8.19 0.98 -4.70
N THR A 317 -7.59 1.78 -5.60
CA THR A 317 -7.39 3.22 -5.38
C THR A 317 -8.71 3.96 -5.17
N ARG A 318 -9.70 3.67 -5.99
CA ARG A 318 -11.04 4.25 -5.84
C ARG A 318 -11.71 3.81 -4.54
N PHE A 319 -11.61 2.52 -4.19
CA PHE A 319 -12.15 1.98 -2.94
C PHE A 319 -11.54 2.67 -1.72
N VAL A 320 -10.23 2.87 -1.68
CA VAL A 320 -9.56 3.57 -0.58
C VAL A 320 -10.10 4.99 -0.47
N LEU A 321 -10.10 5.77 -1.55
CA LEU A 321 -10.57 7.16 -1.49
C LEU A 321 -12.06 7.28 -1.18
N GLU A 322 -12.94 6.54 -1.89
CA GLU A 322 -14.38 6.70 -1.78
C GLU A 322 -14.99 5.95 -0.59
N ARG A 323 -14.49 4.73 -0.26
CA ARG A 323 -15.08 3.88 0.78
C ARG A 323 -14.38 3.99 2.12
N GLN A 324 -13.03 4.02 2.14
CA GLN A 324 -12.32 4.11 3.42
C GLN A 324 -12.22 5.54 3.94
N PHE A 325 -12.04 6.53 3.04
CA PHE A 325 -11.92 7.95 3.42
C PHE A 325 -13.12 8.81 3.03
N GLY A 326 -14.11 8.25 2.34
CA GLY A 326 -15.34 8.94 1.97
C GLY A 326 -15.12 10.13 1.03
N TYR A 327 -14.02 10.20 0.27
CA TYR A 327 -13.70 11.33 -0.59
C TYR A 327 -14.00 11.02 -2.07
N PRO A 328 -14.76 11.88 -2.77
CA PRO A 328 -15.18 11.59 -4.13
C PRO A 328 -14.03 11.70 -5.13
N VAL A 329 -14.03 10.80 -6.11
CA VAL A 329 -13.07 10.76 -7.21
C VAL A 329 -13.81 10.86 -8.54
N THR A 330 -13.40 11.80 -9.40
CA THR A 330 -13.91 11.88 -10.76
C THR A 330 -13.10 10.96 -11.66
N VAL A 331 -13.75 9.99 -12.29
CA VAL A 331 -13.08 9.13 -13.28
C VAL A 331 -13.06 9.80 -14.66
N ILE A 332 -11.91 9.78 -15.31
CA ILE A 332 -11.70 10.26 -16.66
C ILE A 332 -11.27 9.07 -17.51
N ARG A 333 -11.98 8.80 -18.61
CA ARG A 333 -11.56 7.76 -19.55
C ARG A 333 -10.19 8.10 -20.11
N THR A 334 -9.27 7.14 -20.11
CA THR A 334 -7.90 7.33 -20.59
C THR A 334 -7.87 7.89 -22.01
N SER A 335 -8.76 7.42 -22.88
CA SER A 335 -8.91 7.89 -24.28
C SER A 335 -9.37 9.35 -24.39
N SER A 336 -10.00 9.89 -23.36
CA SER A 336 -10.49 11.28 -23.36
C SER A 336 -9.47 12.30 -22.86
N LEU A 337 -8.28 11.86 -22.42
CA LEU A 337 -7.29 12.73 -21.79
C LEU A 337 -6.82 13.89 -22.70
N ALA A 338 -6.78 13.66 -24.01
CA ALA A 338 -6.39 14.69 -24.99
C ALA A 338 -7.29 15.92 -24.98
N THR A 339 -8.59 15.75 -24.72
CA THR A 339 -9.61 16.81 -24.76
C THR A 339 -10.16 17.16 -23.39
N ALA A 340 -9.76 16.44 -22.32
CA ALA A 340 -10.22 16.69 -20.96
C ALA A 340 -9.75 18.05 -20.47
N ASP A 341 -10.66 18.83 -19.87
CA ASP A 341 -10.31 20.06 -19.14
C ASP A 341 -9.74 19.69 -17.77
N LEU A 342 -8.42 19.53 -17.72
CA LEU A 342 -7.70 19.21 -16.49
C LEU A 342 -7.55 20.39 -15.52
N SER A 343 -7.80 21.63 -15.95
CA SER A 343 -7.68 22.83 -15.10
C SER A 343 -8.61 22.77 -13.88
N ARG A 344 -9.70 22.03 -14.00
CA ARG A 344 -10.71 21.81 -12.95
C ARG A 344 -10.20 20.94 -11.78
N TYR A 345 -9.10 20.20 -11.95
CA TYR A 345 -8.62 19.23 -10.97
C TYR A 345 -7.31 19.70 -10.32
N HIS A 346 -7.15 19.36 -9.05
CA HIS A 346 -5.95 19.64 -8.28
C HIS A 346 -4.99 18.46 -8.33
N THR A 347 -5.54 17.24 -8.30
CA THR A 347 -4.79 15.98 -8.31
C THR A 347 -5.35 15.07 -9.40
N LEU A 348 -4.46 14.48 -10.20
CA LEU A 348 -4.78 13.43 -11.16
C LEU A 348 -3.98 12.18 -10.81
N ILE A 349 -4.67 11.04 -10.71
CA ILE A 349 -4.06 9.75 -10.41
C ILE A 349 -4.02 8.89 -11.67
N LEU A 350 -2.86 8.34 -11.99
CA LEU A 350 -2.66 7.32 -13.01
C LEU A 350 -2.46 5.98 -12.30
N PRO A 351 -3.46 5.09 -12.25
CA PRO A 351 -3.32 3.74 -11.73
C PRO A 351 -2.24 2.94 -12.47
N SER A 352 -1.84 1.79 -11.94
CA SER A 352 -0.91 0.92 -12.64
C SER A 352 -1.48 0.49 -14.00
N GLY A 353 -0.60 0.36 -14.99
CA GLY A 353 -0.93 -0.01 -16.37
C GLY A 353 0.34 -0.07 -17.22
N SER A 354 0.31 -0.72 -18.39
CA SER A 354 1.50 -0.82 -19.24
C SER A 354 1.85 0.52 -19.91
N ALA A 355 3.14 0.85 -19.97
CA ALA A 355 3.61 2.07 -20.62
C ALA A 355 3.21 2.16 -22.10
N GLY A 356 3.36 1.06 -22.83
CA GLY A 356 2.93 0.98 -24.24
C GLY A 356 1.41 1.15 -24.42
N GLY A 357 0.63 0.62 -23.49
CA GLY A 357 -0.82 0.83 -23.43
C GLY A 357 -1.17 2.30 -23.23
N TYR A 358 -0.57 2.94 -22.22
CA TYR A 358 -0.76 4.37 -21.97
C TYR A 358 -0.34 5.23 -23.16
N SER A 359 0.83 4.98 -23.74
CA SER A 359 1.31 5.73 -24.92
C SER A 359 0.36 5.61 -26.10
N ARG A 360 -0.16 4.41 -26.37
CA ARG A 360 -1.11 4.15 -27.47
C ARG A 360 -2.45 4.86 -27.28
N VAL A 361 -3.02 4.78 -26.04
CA VAL A 361 -4.37 5.29 -25.79
C VAL A 361 -4.38 6.81 -25.58
N ILE A 362 -3.41 7.34 -24.84
CA ILE A 362 -3.32 8.78 -24.54
C ILE A 362 -2.83 9.56 -25.76
N GLY A 363 -1.88 9.00 -26.51
CA GLY A 363 -1.27 9.66 -27.65
C GLY A 363 -0.50 10.95 -27.30
N THR A 364 0.06 11.61 -28.30
CA THR A 364 0.86 12.83 -28.11
C THR A 364 0.03 13.98 -27.56
N ALA A 365 -1.18 14.20 -28.09
CA ALA A 365 -2.04 15.31 -27.64
C ALA A 365 -2.43 15.20 -26.16
N GLY A 366 -2.73 13.99 -25.69
CA GLY A 366 -3.04 13.76 -24.28
C GLY A 366 -1.81 13.91 -23.38
N ALA A 367 -0.65 13.45 -23.84
CA ALA A 367 0.62 13.65 -23.12
C ALA A 367 0.95 15.15 -22.99
N ASP A 368 0.73 15.94 -24.04
CA ASP A 368 0.95 17.39 -24.00
C ASP A 368 -0.06 18.11 -23.11
N ASN A 369 -1.32 17.68 -23.10
CA ASN A 369 -2.32 18.19 -22.16
C ASN A 369 -1.91 17.91 -20.72
N LEU A 370 -1.46 16.70 -20.41
CA LEU A 370 -0.96 16.30 -19.11
C LEU A 370 0.25 17.15 -18.68
N LYS A 371 1.25 17.28 -19.54
CA LYS A 371 2.46 18.10 -19.30
C LYS A 371 2.14 19.56 -19.00
N ARG A 372 1.23 20.17 -19.80
CA ARG A 372 0.80 21.56 -19.59
C ARG A 372 0.13 21.72 -18.23
N TRP A 373 -0.78 20.81 -17.89
CA TRP A 373 -1.51 20.85 -16.63
C TRP A 373 -0.58 20.68 -15.41
N VAL A 374 0.34 19.73 -15.44
CA VAL A 374 1.33 19.58 -14.35
C VAL A 374 2.17 20.84 -14.22
N ARG A 375 2.75 21.37 -15.32
CA ARG A 375 3.57 22.58 -15.30
C ARG A 375 2.81 23.82 -14.81
N ALA A 376 1.50 23.84 -14.98
CA ALA A 376 0.62 24.89 -14.46
C ALA A 376 0.30 24.76 -12.96
N GLY A 377 0.78 23.72 -12.27
CA GLY A 377 0.61 23.52 -10.83
C GLY A 377 -0.27 22.31 -10.45
N GLY A 378 -0.56 21.41 -11.39
CA GLY A 378 -1.24 20.15 -11.11
C GLY A 378 -0.38 19.19 -10.30
N THR A 379 -0.99 18.39 -9.44
CA THR A 379 -0.35 17.28 -8.74
C THR A 379 -0.68 15.98 -9.45
N LEU A 380 0.34 15.33 -10.01
CA LEU A 380 0.23 14.05 -10.71
C LEU A 380 0.73 12.93 -9.81
N VAL A 381 -0.10 11.88 -9.63
CA VAL A 381 0.27 10.69 -8.88
C VAL A 381 0.27 9.49 -9.82
N GLY A 382 1.43 8.90 -10.08
CA GLY A 382 1.59 7.68 -10.85
C GLY A 382 1.80 6.47 -9.94
N ILE A 383 1.21 5.33 -10.30
CA ILE A 383 1.29 4.08 -9.54
C ILE A 383 1.83 2.96 -10.43
N GLY A 384 2.83 2.21 -9.92
CA GLY A 384 3.36 1.03 -10.58
C GLY A 384 3.78 1.27 -12.03
N GLY A 385 3.28 0.47 -12.98
CA GLY A 385 3.64 0.56 -14.39
C GLY A 385 3.30 1.89 -15.08
N ALA A 386 2.49 2.77 -14.47
CA ALA A 386 2.30 4.13 -14.98
C ALA A 386 3.59 4.96 -14.93
N LEU A 387 4.54 4.60 -14.06
CA LEU A 387 5.82 5.29 -13.94
C LEU A 387 6.65 5.14 -15.21
N ASP A 388 6.59 3.97 -15.86
CA ASP A 388 7.29 3.73 -17.13
C ASP A 388 6.75 4.63 -18.25
N TYR A 389 5.45 4.90 -18.26
CA TYR A 389 4.86 5.88 -19.15
C TYR A 389 5.35 7.30 -18.82
N LEU A 390 5.36 7.69 -17.53
CA LEU A 390 5.74 9.03 -17.11
C LEU A 390 7.25 9.33 -17.32
N ARG A 391 8.11 8.31 -17.29
CA ARG A 391 9.54 8.44 -17.56
C ARG A 391 9.91 8.32 -19.03
N SER A 392 8.99 7.89 -19.90
CA SER A 392 9.26 7.73 -21.34
C SER A 392 9.70 9.04 -21.97
N GLU A 393 10.52 8.99 -23.03
CA GLU A 393 11.01 10.17 -23.74
C GLU A 393 9.89 11.08 -24.25
N SER A 394 8.78 10.51 -24.67
CA SER A 394 7.62 11.25 -25.17
C SER A 394 6.91 12.07 -24.08
N VAL A 395 7.01 11.64 -22.80
CA VAL A 395 6.36 12.28 -21.65
C VAL A 395 7.38 13.08 -20.83
N GLY A 396 8.45 12.47 -20.37
CA GLY A 396 9.57 13.14 -19.67
C GLY A 396 9.16 13.87 -18.39
N LEU A 397 8.22 13.31 -17.62
CA LEU A 397 7.74 13.88 -16.36
C LEU A 397 8.43 13.27 -15.13
N LEU A 398 9.10 12.12 -15.29
CA LEU A 398 9.92 11.48 -14.27
C LEU A 398 11.31 11.17 -14.83
N SER A 399 12.36 11.39 -14.03
CA SER A 399 13.75 11.11 -14.40
C SER A 399 14.21 9.71 -13.96
N LEU A 400 13.28 8.82 -13.61
CA LEU A 400 13.58 7.46 -13.17
C LEU A 400 14.29 6.65 -14.26
N LYS A 401 15.30 5.89 -13.84
CA LYS A 401 16.05 4.96 -14.70
C LYS A 401 15.85 3.56 -14.17
N GLN A 402 15.33 2.66 -15.02
CA GLN A 402 15.20 1.25 -14.66
C GLN A 402 16.56 0.58 -14.69
N GLU A 403 16.79 -0.31 -13.73
CA GLU A 403 18.01 -1.12 -13.64
C GLU A 403 17.80 -2.47 -14.33
N PHE A 404 18.89 -3.01 -14.86
CA PHE A 404 19.03 -4.42 -15.19
C PHE A 404 19.43 -5.21 -13.94
N GLU A 405 19.43 -6.56 -14.05
CA GLU A 405 19.89 -7.41 -12.96
C GLU A 405 21.36 -7.06 -12.57
N ALA A 406 21.58 -6.89 -11.27
CA ALA A 406 22.91 -6.57 -10.75
C ALA A 406 23.82 -7.80 -10.78
N VAL A 407 24.98 -7.68 -11.39
CA VAL A 407 25.99 -8.75 -11.46
C VAL A 407 27.02 -8.52 -10.37
N ASP A 408 27.26 -9.50 -9.51
CA ASP A 408 28.25 -9.44 -8.41
C ASP A 408 29.72 -9.29 -8.90
N ASP A 409 30.01 -9.65 -10.16
CA ASP A 409 31.35 -9.56 -10.74
C ASP A 409 31.44 -8.51 -11.85
N PRO A 410 32.15 -7.37 -11.61
CA PRO A 410 32.34 -6.32 -12.63
C PRO A 410 33.05 -6.78 -13.90
N LYS A 411 33.74 -7.94 -13.87
CA LYS A 411 34.42 -8.53 -15.04
C LYS A 411 33.48 -9.25 -15.99
N LYS A 412 32.23 -9.54 -15.56
CA LYS A 412 31.18 -10.13 -16.40
C LYS A 412 30.45 -9.12 -17.29
N ASN A 413 30.75 -7.83 -17.22
CA ASN A 413 30.25 -6.86 -18.19
C ASN A 413 30.91 -7.09 -19.57
N GLY A 414 30.53 -8.19 -20.21
CA GLY A 414 30.91 -8.50 -21.60
C GLY A 414 30.45 -7.35 -22.48
N LYS A 415 31.40 -6.67 -23.14
CA LYS A 415 31.07 -5.78 -24.25
C LYS A 415 30.57 -6.67 -25.37
N GLU A 416 29.27 -6.67 -25.64
CA GLU A 416 28.81 -7.11 -26.96
C GLU A 416 29.50 -6.24 -28.01
N SER A 417 30.21 -6.88 -28.94
CA SER A 417 30.71 -6.16 -30.12
C SER A 417 29.50 -5.66 -30.89
N PRO A 418 29.40 -4.34 -31.17
CA PRO A 418 28.29 -3.84 -31.97
C PRO A 418 28.22 -4.58 -33.30
N ALA A 419 27.03 -5.05 -33.67
CA ALA A 419 26.80 -5.61 -35.01
C ALA A 419 27.16 -4.57 -36.06
N ASP A 420 27.73 -5.01 -37.16
CA ASP A 420 27.97 -4.13 -38.30
C ASP A 420 26.65 -3.69 -38.96
N LYS A 421 26.74 -2.81 -39.98
CA LYS A 421 25.55 -2.31 -40.68
C LYS A 421 24.74 -3.38 -41.41
N SER A 422 25.31 -4.59 -41.60
CA SER A 422 24.66 -5.74 -42.19
C SER A 422 24.01 -6.66 -41.16
N GLY A 423 24.19 -6.40 -39.86
CA GLY A 423 23.71 -7.24 -38.75
C GLY A 423 24.65 -8.41 -38.41
N ASN A 424 25.85 -8.47 -39.03
CA ASN A 424 26.85 -9.49 -38.73
C ASN A 424 27.68 -9.08 -37.51
N VAL A 425 28.09 -10.08 -36.73
CA VAL A 425 29.00 -9.95 -35.57
C VAL A 425 30.31 -10.67 -35.82
N GLU A 426 31.38 -10.28 -35.12
CA GLU A 426 32.67 -10.98 -35.18
C GLU A 426 32.52 -12.47 -34.82
N GLY A 427 33.18 -13.35 -35.57
CA GLY A 427 33.24 -14.80 -35.30
C GLY A 427 33.94 -15.08 -33.98
N ASN A 428 33.33 -15.90 -33.12
CA ASN A 428 33.89 -16.35 -31.86
C ASN A 428 34.06 -17.89 -31.87
N LEU A 429 35.25 -18.37 -31.48
CA LEU A 429 35.54 -19.79 -31.34
C LEU A 429 35.20 -20.24 -29.93
N LEU A 430 34.21 -21.14 -29.81
CA LEU A 430 33.83 -21.76 -28.55
C LEU A 430 34.56 -23.10 -28.43
N GLY A 431 35.45 -23.25 -27.44
CA GLY A 431 36.29 -24.40 -27.26
C GLY A 431 35.77 -25.41 -26.23
N THR A 432 34.86 -24.98 -25.35
CA THR A 432 34.34 -25.81 -24.25
C THR A 432 32.85 -25.53 -24.02
N ASP A 433 32.16 -26.47 -23.31
CA ASP A 433 30.78 -26.25 -22.87
C ASP A 433 30.63 -24.99 -21.99
N ALA A 434 31.66 -24.70 -21.22
CA ALA A 434 31.68 -23.46 -20.41
C ALA A 434 31.74 -22.18 -21.27
N ASP A 435 32.42 -22.24 -22.42
CA ASP A 435 32.45 -21.14 -23.39
C ASP A 435 31.09 -20.98 -24.07
N TYR A 436 30.43 -22.11 -24.41
CA TYR A 436 29.08 -22.09 -24.95
C TYR A 436 28.09 -21.48 -23.96
N LEU A 437 28.11 -21.93 -22.71
CA LEU A 437 27.23 -21.39 -21.68
C LEU A 437 27.41 -19.88 -21.49
N ARG A 438 28.66 -19.40 -21.50
CA ARG A 438 28.96 -17.97 -21.46
C ARG A 438 28.50 -17.21 -22.69
N ALA A 439 28.60 -17.82 -23.87
CA ALA A 439 28.23 -17.18 -25.13
C ALA A 439 26.71 -17.03 -25.31
N ILE A 440 25.92 -17.89 -24.65
CA ILE A 440 24.45 -17.79 -24.66
C ILE A 440 23.89 -16.95 -23.51
N GLU A 441 24.72 -16.57 -22.53
CA GLU A 441 24.30 -15.64 -21.49
C GLU A 441 24.10 -14.24 -22.10
N PRO A 442 22.95 -13.58 -21.87
CA PRO A 442 22.75 -12.21 -22.33
C PRO A 442 23.73 -11.27 -21.64
N ALA A 443 24.18 -10.23 -22.35
CA ALA A 443 25.09 -9.23 -21.80
C ALA A 443 24.47 -8.41 -20.65
N LYS A 444 23.14 -8.33 -20.63
CA LYS A 444 22.35 -7.71 -19.58
C LYS A 444 21.05 -8.50 -19.43
N ASP A 445 20.75 -8.89 -18.21
CA ASP A 445 19.50 -9.54 -17.88
C ASP A 445 18.50 -8.53 -17.29
N ASP A 446 17.25 -8.71 -17.63
CA ASP A 446 16.17 -8.05 -16.89
C ASP A 446 16.13 -8.63 -15.48
N THR A 447 15.81 -7.76 -14.52
CA THR A 447 15.64 -8.18 -13.12
C THR A 447 14.57 -9.24 -13.00
N ALA A 448 14.81 -10.24 -12.16
CA ALA A 448 13.89 -11.36 -11.97
C ALA A 448 12.55 -10.89 -11.37
N ASP A 449 11.47 -11.51 -11.79
CA ASP A 449 10.11 -11.20 -11.34
C ASP A 449 9.87 -11.69 -9.92
N VAL A 450 9.31 -10.82 -9.07
CA VAL A 450 8.92 -11.10 -7.68
C VAL A 450 7.42 -11.25 -7.60
N LEU A 451 6.95 -12.35 -7.08
CA LEU A 451 5.52 -12.65 -7.02
C LEU A 451 4.78 -11.99 -5.84
N GLY A 452 5.46 -11.16 -5.09
CA GLY A 452 4.89 -10.37 -4.00
C GLY A 452 5.46 -10.73 -2.64
N VAL A 453 6.23 -9.80 -2.09
CA VAL A 453 6.86 -9.87 -0.77
C VAL A 453 6.63 -8.56 -0.04
N LEU A 454 6.36 -8.62 1.27
CA LEU A 454 6.28 -7.42 2.09
C LEU A 454 7.68 -7.00 2.52
N VAL A 455 8.07 -5.80 2.13
CA VAL A 455 9.39 -5.23 2.39
C VAL A 455 9.28 -3.90 3.13
N ARG A 456 10.30 -3.60 3.95
CA ARG A 456 10.36 -2.37 4.74
C ARG A 456 10.95 -1.24 3.95
N ALA A 457 10.30 -0.07 3.99
CA ALA A 457 10.80 1.18 3.46
C ALA A 457 11.05 2.21 4.56
N ARG A 458 12.19 2.91 4.43
CA ARG A 458 12.51 4.13 5.16
C ARG A 458 11.89 5.32 4.46
N LEU A 459 11.61 6.35 5.21
CA LEU A 459 11.04 7.59 4.70
C LEU A 459 12.01 8.74 4.95
N ASP A 460 12.06 9.68 4.01
CA ASP A 460 12.73 10.95 4.21
C ASP A 460 12.02 11.73 5.34
N PRO A 461 12.69 11.98 6.47
CA PRO A 461 12.03 12.61 7.62
C PRO A 461 11.66 14.08 7.40
N ASP A 462 12.24 14.72 6.39
CA ASP A 462 12.07 16.15 6.14
C ASP A 462 11.04 16.47 5.03
N HIS A 463 10.68 15.48 4.21
CA HIS A 463 9.77 15.70 3.11
C HIS A 463 8.31 15.74 3.58
N TRP A 464 7.49 16.66 3.02
CA TRP A 464 6.07 16.82 3.37
C TRP A 464 5.20 15.61 3.04
N LEU A 465 5.60 14.81 2.06
CA LEU A 465 4.88 13.60 1.64
C LEU A 465 4.89 12.51 2.71
N THR A 466 5.87 12.50 3.59
CA THR A 466 6.11 11.45 4.59
C THR A 466 5.59 11.76 5.98
N VAL A 467 4.96 12.92 6.17
CA VAL A 467 4.42 13.32 7.48
C VAL A 467 3.42 12.30 8.01
N GLY A 468 3.53 11.95 9.27
CA GLY A 468 2.70 10.94 9.93
C GLY A 468 3.12 9.49 9.69
N CYS A 469 4.23 9.26 8.98
CA CYS A 469 4.76 7.93 8.69
C CYS A 469 6.21 7.75 9.15
N GLU A 470 6.65 8.50 10.14
CA GLU A 470 8.07 8.65 10.55
C GLU A 470 8.74 7.32 10.94
N LYS A 471 7.97 6.33 11.39
CA LYS A 471 8.48 4.99 11.74
C LYS A 471 8.75 4.10 10.52
N GLY A 472 8.56 4.60 9.29
CA GLY A 472 8.64 3.84 8.06
C GLY A 472 7.33 3.09 7.74
N VAL A 473 7.27 2.51 6.54
CA VAL A 473 6.11 1.75 6.06
C VAL A 473 6.55 0.40 5.48
N ASN A 474 5.63 -0.55 5.44
CA ASN A 474 5.82 -1.78 4.69
C ASN A 474 5.10 -1.64 3.35
N VAL A 475 5.75 -2.07 2.27
CA VAL A 475 5.18 -2.05 0.92
C VAL A 475 5.14 -3.46 0.36
N LEU A 476 4.15 -3.78 -0.46
CA LEU A 476 4.12 -5.02 -1.20
C LEU A 476 4.92 -4.82 -2.50
N TYR A 477 6.06 -5.46 -2.59
CA TYR A 477 6.88 -5.44 -3.79
C TYR A 477 6.54 -6.65 -4.67
N SER A 478 6.16 -6.40 -5.92
CA SER A 478 5.88 -7.42 -6.92
C SER A 478 6.29 -6.92 -8.31
N GLY A 479 6.61 -7.84 -9.21
CA GLY A 479 7.12 -7.53 -10.54
C GLY A 479 8.65 -7.43 -10.57
N SER A 480 9.18 -7.11 -11.74
CA SER A 480 10.62 -7.06 -12.03
C SER A 480 11.20 -5.64 -12.12
N THR A 481 10.38 -4.60 -11.89
CA THR A 481 10.82 -3.22 -12.13
C THR A 481 11.59 -2.65 -10.93
N ILE A 482 12.87 -2.42 -11.08
CA ILE A 482 13.73 -1.75 -10.10
C ILE A 482 14.23 -0.44 -10.71
N TYR A 483 14.13 0.66 -9.97
CA TYR A 483 14.63 1.95 -10.40
C TYR A 483 15.87 2.35 -9.60
N ALA A 484 16.84 2.97 -10.27
CA ALA A 484 17.93 3.66 -9.63
C ALA A 484 17.41 4.87 -8.84
N PRO A 485 18.01 5.20 -7.68
CA PRO A 485 17.66 6.40 -6.92
C PRO A 485 17.81 7.67 -7.75
N LEU A 486 16.85 8.59 -7.62
CA LEU A 486 16.97 9.94 -8.16
C LEU A 486 18.14 10.66 -7.50
N LYS A 487 18.90 11.41 -8.31
CA LYS A 487 19.90 12.34 -7.78
C LYS A 487 19.22 13.56 -7.15
N LEU A 488 19.88 14.21 -6.20
CA LEU A 488 19.35 15.39 -5.50
C LEU A 488 18.95 16.54 -6.44
N SER A 489 19.59 16.63 -7.62
CA SER A 489 19.24 17.62 -8.65
C SER A 489 18.00 17.23 -9.47
N GLU A 490 17.57 15.97 -9.43
CA GLU A 490 16.44 15.45 -10.19
C GLU A 490 15.13 15.44 -9.38
N GLY A 491 15.24 15.19 -8.07
CA GLY A 491 14.08 15.11 -7.19
C GLY A 491 14.40 14.50 -5.84
N VAL A 492 13.38 13.97 -5.18
CA VAL A 492 13.48 13.39 -3.83
C VAL A 492 13.04 11.94 -3.87
N ASN A 493 13.82 11.06 -3.26
CA ASN A 493 13.44 9.69 -2.94
C ASN A 493 12.72 9.70 -1.58
N ALA A 494 11.43 10.03 -1.60
CA ALA A 494 10.64 10.24 -0.38
C ALA A 494 10.50 8.96 0.46
N ALA A 495 10.52 7.80 -0.19
CA ALA A 495 10.63 6.50 0.47
C ALA A 495 11.56 5.58 -0.31
N TYR A 496 12.41 4.85 0.39
CA TYR A 496 13.37 3.90 -0.16
C TYR A 496 13.51 2.67 0.74
N LEU A 497 13.85 1.54 0.13
CA LEU A 497 13.89 0.26 0.82
C LEU A 497 15.02 0.17 1.85
N GLU A 498 14.83 -0.64 2.88
CA GLU A 498 15.78 -0.89 3.95
C GLU A 498 17.04 -1.63 3.46
N ALA A 499 18.06 -1.66 4.32
CA ALA A 499 19.26 -2.48 4.13
C ALA A 499 18.89 -3.98 4.03
N PRO A 500 19.68 -4.83 3.33
CA PRO A 500 19.33 -6.22 3.03
C PRO A 500 18.84 -7.02 4.24
N GLY A 501 19.55 -6.94 5.38
CA GLY A 501 19.20 -7.69 6.60
C GLY A 501 17.93 -7.22 7.32
N LYS A 502 17.31 -6.09 6.89
CA LYS A 502 16.08 -5.53 7.46
C LYS A 502 14.97 -5.38 6.41
N LEU A 503 15.25 -5.77 5.17
CA LEU A 503 14.37 -5.53 4.02
C LEU A 503 13.10 -6.37 4.11
N ALA A 504 13.23 -7.69 4.06
CA ALA A 504 12.10 -8.62 4.05
C ALA A 504 11.38 -8.64 5.40
N GLN A 505 10.10 -8.37 5.39
CA GLN A 505 9.24 -8.42 6.58
C GLN A 505 8.36 -9.66 6.61
N SER A 506 7.89 -10.10 5.45
CA SER A 506 7.06 -11.29 5.32
C SER A 506 7.04 -11.73 3.86
N GLY A 507 6.99 -13.03 3.62
CA GLY A 507 7.03 -13.63 2.30
C GLY A 507 8.44 -14.04 1.86
N TYR A 508 8.54 -14.48 0.63
CA TYR A 508 9.76 -15.06 0.07
C TYR A 508 10.43 -14.12 -0.93
N VAL A 509 11.72 -13.93 -0.74
CA VAL A 509 12.61 -13.20 -1.67
C VAL A 509 14.00 -13.82 -1.58
N TRP A 510 14.68 -14.02 -2.69
CA TRP A 510 16.01 -14.62 -2.71
C TRP A 510 17.11 -13.59 -2.48
N ASP A 511 18.28 -14.07 -2.03
CA ASP A 511 19.37 -13.22 -1.53
C ASP A 511 19.90 -12.21 -2.56
N ALA A 512 20.10 -12.62 -3.81
CA ALA A 512 20.62 -11.72 -4.85
C ALA A 512 19.67 -10.53 -5.06
N LEU A 513 18.37 -10.80 -5.15
CA LEU A 513 17.37 -9.75 -5.31
C LEU A 513 17.24 -8.87 -4.05
N THR A 514 17.34 -9.47 -2.86
CA THR A 514 17.35 -8.72 -1.59
C THR A 514 18.49 -7.70 -1.56
N LYS A 515 19.66 -8.06 -2.07
CA LYS A 515 20.82 -7.15 -2.18
C LYS A 515 20.54 -6.04 -3.19
N GLN A 516 19.98 -6.35 -4.35
CA GLN A 516 19.69 -5.35 -5.38
C GLN A 516 18.56 -4.41 -4.98
N LEU A 517 17.51 -4.90 -4.33
CA LEU A 517 16.39 -4.07 -3.86
C LEU A 517 16.77 -3.08 -2.75
N ALA A 518 17.81 -3.39 -1.97
CA ALA A 518 18.24 -2.54 -0.85
C ALA A 518 18.50 -1.10 -1.31
N PHE A 519 17.97 -0.14 -0.55
CA PHE A 519 18.10 1.31 -0.79
C PHE A 519 17.48 1.82 -2.11
N LYS A 520 16.70 0.99 -2.83
CA LYS A 520 15.99 1.44 -4.04
C LYS A 520 14.74 2.25 -3.67
N PRO A 521 14.40 3.28 -4.47
CA PRO A 521 13.23 4.11 -4.21
C PRO A 521 11.94 3.31 -4.42
N VAL A 522 10.97 3.58 -3.56
CA VAL A 522 9.59 3.09 -3.69
C VAL A 522 8.58 4.22 -3.79
N VAL A 523 8.93 5.43 -3.32
CA VAL A 523 8.15 6.64 -3.55
C VAL A 523 9.10 7.77 -3.92
N VAL A 524 8.83 8.41 -5.04
CA VAL A 524 9.62 9.55 -5.53
C VAL A 524 8.74 10.78 -5.70
N SER A 525 9.35 11.96 -5.57
CA SER A 525 8.72 13.25 -5.83
C SER A 525 9.62 14.13 -6.67
N GLN A 526 9.10 14.64 -7.79
CA GLN A 526 9.79 15.59 -8.66
C GLN A 526 8.89 16.80 -8.94
N THR A 527 9.49 17.98 -9.02
CA THR A 527 8.77 19.17 -9.48
C THR A 527 8.84 19.27 -11.00
N ALA A 528 7.73 19.61 -11.64
CA ALA A 528 7.67 19.90 -13.07
C ALA A 528 6.98 21.25 -13.28
N GLY A 529 7.76 22.29 -13.55
CA GLY A 529 7.27 23.66 -13.57
C GLY A 529 6.77 24.09 -12.19
N ARG A 530 5.45 24.36 -12.05
CA ARG A 530 4.82 24.73 -10.78
C ARG A 530 4.14 23.59 -10.06
N GLY A 531 4.03 22.41 -10.70
CA GLY A 531 3.36 21.24 -10.17
C GLY A 531 4.30 20.18 -9.64
N ASN A 532 3.72 19.12 -9.10
CA ASN A 532 4.40 17.98 -8.52
C ASN A 532 4.06 16.69 -9.27
N VAL A 533 5.04 15.85 -9.49
CA VAL A 533 4.88 14.48 -9.99
C VAL A 533 5.37 13.52 -8.90
N ILE A 534 4.46 12.69 -8.43
CA ILE A 534 4.71 11.73 -7.34
C ILE A 534 4.58 10.34 -7.94
N GLY A 535 5.60 9.51 -7.79
CA GLY A 535 5.63 8.15 -8.27
C GLY A 535 5.64 7.14 -7.13
N PHE A 536 4.65 6.26 -7.08
CA PHE A 536 4.65 5.06 -6.24
C PHE A 536 5.11 3.88 -7.08
N VAL A 537 6.28 3.35 -6.81
CA VAL A 537 6.85 2.20 -7.54
C VAL A 537 6.01 0.95 -7.32
N THR A 538 5.53 0.76 -6.10
CA THR A 538 4.58 -0.29 -5.73
C THR A 538 3.19 0.29 -5.56
N ASP A 539 2.14 -0.53 -5.70
CA ASP A 539 0.77 -0.04 -5.50
C ASP A 539 0.47 0.16 -4.00
N PRO A 540 0.31 1.42 -3.52
CA PRO A 540 0.06 1.71 -2.11
C PRO A 540 -1.33 1.25 -1.65
N ASN A 541 -2.23 0.95 -2.58
CA ASN A 541 -3.62 0.58 -2.34
C ASN A 541 -3.91 -0.88 -2.68
N TYR A 542 -2.88 -1.71 -2.87
CA TYR A 542 -3.01 -3.08 -3.34
C TYR A 542 -4.17 -3.84 -2.66
N ARG A 543 -5.11 -4.30 -3.48
CA ARG A 543 -6.35 -5.03 -3.06
C ARG A 543 -7.17 -4.32 -1.96
N GLY A 544 -6.90 -3.04 -1.64
CA GLY A 544 -7.63 -2.24 -0.65
C GLY A 544 -7.32 -2.55 0.82
N TYR A 545 -6.23 -3.29 1.13
CA TYR A 545 -5.84 -3.62 2.50
C TYR A 545 -4.37 -3.33 2.87
N MET A 546 -3.71 -2.45 2.13
CA MET A 546 -2.40 -1.91 2.51
C MET A 546 -2.56 -0.66 3.39
N ASP A 547 -3.27 -0.80 4.50
CA ASP A 547 -3.65 0.32 5.38
C ASP A 547 -2.44 1.10 5.91
N GLY A 548 -1.30 0.43 6.11
CA GLY A 548 -0.04 1.08 6.50
C GLY A 548 0.48 2.14 5.52
N ASN A 549 -0.01 2.14 4.26
CA ASN A 549 0.38 3.11 3.23
C ASN A 549 -0.66 4.23 3.04
N ASN A 550 -1.83 4.15 3.70
CA ASN A 550 -2.93 5.08 3.47
C ASN A 550 -2.53 6.54 3.71
N LEU A 551 -1.82 6.85 4.81
CA LEU A 551 -1.40 8.23 5.10
C LEU A 551 -0.42 8.77 4.06
N LEU A 552 0.52 7.94 3.61
CA LEU A 552 1.47 8.31 2.57
C LEU A 552 0.75 8.62 1.24
N PHE A 553 -0.24 7.81 0.89
CA PHE A 553 -1.07 8.04 -0.29
C PHE A 553 -1.96 9.29 -0.14
N LEU A 554 -2.59 9.50 1.02
CA LEU A 554 -3.39 10.71 1.29
C LEU A 554 -2.55 11.99 1.27
N ASN A 555 -1.31 11.93 1.76
CA ASN A 555 -0.39 13.06 1.67
C ASN A 555 -0.14 13.43 0.20
N ALA A 556 0.06 12.46 -0.69
CA ALA A 556 0.20 12.72 -2.13
C ALA A 556 -1.06 13.39 -2.70
N VAL A 557 -2.24 12.90 -2.34
CA VAL A 557 -3.53 13.37 -2.90
C VAL A 557 -3.91 14.76 -2.38
N PHE A 558 -3.82 15.00 -1.06
CA PHE A 558 -4.34 16.22 -0.43
C PHE A 558 -3.27 17.27 -0.16
N ARG A 559 -2.05 16.88 0.21
CA ARG A 559 -0.96 17.82 0.50
C ARG A 559 -0.16 18.18 -0.76
N GLY A 560 -0.15 17.32 -1.78
CA GLY A 560 0.50 17.63 -3.06
C GLY A 560 0.07 18.98 -3.63
N PRO A 561 -1.23 19.30 -3.74
CA PRO A 561 -1.71 20.60 -4.16
C PRO A 561 -1.28 21.78 -3.27
N ALA A 562 -1.13 21.56 -1.95
CA ALA A 562 -0.66 22.60 -1.02
C ALA A 562 0.83 22.93 -1.18
N HIS A 563 1.59 22.00 -1.80
CA HIS A 563 3.02 22.13 -2.09
C HIS A 563 3.32 22.42 -3.56
N SER A 564 2.29 22.56 -4.40
CA SER A 564 2.41 23.06 -5.77
C SER A 564 2.30 24.60 -5.79
N ARG A 565 2.93 25.25 -6.77
CA ARG A 565 2.90 26.71 -6.93
C ARG A 565 1.81 27.10 -7.94
N ARG A 566 0.54 26.75 -7.70
CA ARG A 566 -0.54 27.22 -8.57
C ARG A 566 -0.58 28.75 -8.55
N SER A 567 -0.71 29.36 -9.73
CA SER A 567 -1.01 30.78 -9.80
C SER A 567 -2.45 31.01 -9.34
N GLY A 568 -2.59 31.83 -8.30
CA GLY A 568 -3.73 32.52 -7.79
C GLY A 568 -5.12 31.99 -8.15
N GLY A 569 -5.77 31.45 -7.19
CA GLY A 569 -7.13 31.63 -6.85
C GLY A 569 -7.07 32.12 -5.42
N ASP A 570 -7.10 33.41 -5.26
CA ASP A 570 -7.38 34.08 -4.01
C ASP A 570 -8.80 33.72 -3.53
#